data_2d9afa55aaeba3b953141228f1398e4f
#
_entry.id   2d9afa55aaeba3b953141228f1398e4f
#
_cell.length_a   1.000
_cell.length_b   1.000
_cell.length_c   1.000
_cell.angle_alpha   90.00
_cell.angle_beta   90.00
_cell.angle_gamma   90.00
#
_symmetry.space_group_name_H-M   'P 1'
#
loop_
_entity.id
_entity.type
_entity.pdbx_description
1 polymer ?
#
loop_
_entity_poly.entity_id
_entity_poly.type
_entity_poly.pdbx_seq_one_letter_code
_entity_poly.pdbx_strand_id
1 'polypeptide(L)'
;VIAGDSDFEDDYSASLKKYAREQGVVLPGFIKGRKLHALLSHARCFVLPSSHEGLPIALLEAMSYRLPVIVSDIPANLEVGLGQEFYFPLGDRRALARKLQENMDAPYRQIEYPMEKYDWNAIAERTASVYTKYAKPGK
;
A
#
# COMPACT_ATOMS: atom_id res chain seq x y z
N VAL A 1 -1.25 -7.02 12.04
CA VAL A 1 0.05 -6.35 12.13
C VAL A 1 -0.06 -4.94 11.57
N ILE A 2 0.51 -3.95 12.26
CA ILE A 2 0.71 -2.59 11.73
C ILE A 2 2.22 -2.34 11.72
N ALA A 3 2.81 -2.32 10.51
CA ALA A 3 4.22 -2.07 10.30
C ALA A 3 4.47 -0.59 10.02
N GLY A 4 5.50 -0.03 10.63
CA GLY A 4 5.83 1.38 10.60
C GLY A 4 5.87 1.98 12.00
N ASP A 5 6.18 3.26 12.06
CA ASP A 5 6.19 4.03 13.31
C ASP A 5 5.86 5.48 13.02
N SER A 6 5.56 6.26 14.05
CA SER A 6 5.42 7.72 13.93
C SER A 6 6.81 8.37 13.85
N ASP A 7 6.95 9.41 13.04
CA ASP A 7 8.19 10.19 12.97
C ASP A 7 8.50 10.89 14.31
N PHE A 8 7.45 11.28 15.03
CA PHE A 8 7.53 11.87 16.37
C PHE A 8 6.51 11.18 17.27
N GLU A 9 6.92 10.86 18.50
CA GLU A 9 6.01 10.33 19.50
C GLU A 9 5.28 11.48 20.19
N ASP A 10 3.96 11.49 20.05
CA ASP A 10 3.03 12.40 20.71
C ASP A 10 1.99 11.62 21.52
N ASP A 11 1.16 12.31 22.28
CA ASP A 11 0.14 11.68 23.11
C ASP A 11 -0.85 10.83 22.27
N TYR A 12 -1.12 11.24 21.04
CA TYR A 12 -1.98 10.49 20.12
C TYR A 12 -1.32 9.17 19.72
N SER A 13 -0.08 9.20 19.22
CA SER A 13 0.64 8.01 18.79
C SER A 13 0.86 7.04 19.94
N ALA A 14 1.21 7.55 21.13
CA ALA A 14 1.38 6.75 22.35
C ALA A 14 0.07 6.06 22.75
N SER A 15 -1.05 6.79 22.75
CA SER A 15 -2.36 6.23 23.09
C SER A 15 -2.84 5.19 22.07
N LEU A 16 -2.60 5.43 20.77
CA LEU A 16 -2.92 4.50 19.70
C LEU A 16 -2.11 3.20 19.80
N LYS A 17 -0.80 3.30 20.06
CA LYS A 17 0.06 2.13 20.28
C LYS A 17 -0.38 1.30 21.49
N LYS A 18 -0.77 1.97 22.57
CA LYS A 18 -1.33 1.30 23.76
C LYS A 18 -2.61 0.56 23.42
N TYR A 19 -3.57 1.24 22.80
CA TYR A 19 -4.85 0.64 22.40
C TYR A 19 -4.64 -0.56 21.44
N ALA A 20 -3.77 -0.39 20.44
CA ALA A 20 -3.46 -1.47 19.49
C ALA A 20 -2.93 -2.73 20.21
N ARG A 21 -2.02 -2.57 21.17
CA ARG A 21 -1.49 -3.70 21.97
C ARG A 21 -2.59 -4.37 22.81
N GLU A 22 -3.46 -3.58 23.44
CA GLU A 22 -4.62 -4.08 24.21
C GLU A 22 -5.59 -4.89 23.35
N GLN A 23 -5.67 -4.56 22.04
CA GLN A 23 -6.48 -5.30 21.06
C GLN A 23 -5.71 -6.46 20.39
N GLY A 24 -4.52 -6.81 20.86
CA GLY A 24 -3.72 -7.90 20.29
C GLY A 24 -3.08 -7.59 18.93
N VAL A 25 -3.03 -6.31 18.52
CA VAL A 25 -2.38 -5.91 17.29
C VAL A 25 -0.86 -5.92 17.47
N VAL A 26 -0.17 -6.62 16.58
CA VAL A 26 1.29 -6.67 16.57
C VAL A 26 1.86 -5.40 15.93
N LEU A 27 2.73 -4.70 16.66
CA LEU A 27 3.40 -3.48 16.23
C LEU A 27 4.91 -3.74 16.16
N PRO A 28 5.45 -4.20 15.01
CA PRO A 28 6.87 -4.52 14.86
C PRO A 28 7.76 -3.26 14.72
N GLY A 29 7.17 -2.05 14.68
CA GLY A 29 7.88 -0.84 14.36
C GLY A 29 8.28 -0.79 12.89
N PHE A 30 9.33 -0.04 12.59
CA PHE A 30 9.83 0.10 11.23
C PHE A 30 10.60 -1.14 10.79
N ILE A 31 10.11 -1.82 9.76
CA ILE A 31 10.70 -3.07 9.23
C ILE A 31 11.12 -2.91 7.77
N LYS A 32 12.23 -3.58 7.39
CA LYS A 32 12.79 -3.57 6.03
C LYS A 32 13.34 -4.95 5.65
N GLY A 33 13.68 -5.07 4.37
CA GLY A 33 14.39 -6.22 3.83
C GLY A 33 13.68 -7.54 4.13
N ARG A 34 14.42 -8.56 4.54
CA ARG A 34 13.87 -9.92 4.73
C ARG A 34 12.65 -10.00 5.66
N LYS A 35 12.57 -9.16 6.68
CA LYS A 35 11.41 -9.15 7.60
C LYS A 35 10.16 -8.62 6.90
N LEU A 36 10.28 -7.55 6.10
CA LEU A 36 9.17 -7.02 5.30
C LEU A 36 8.74 -8.02 4.23
N HIS A 37 9.70 -8.61 3.51
CA HIS A 37 9.43 -9.67 2.53
C HIS A 37 8.68 -10.85 3.15
N ALA A 38 9.12 -11.32 4.32
CA ALA A 38 8.43 -12.41 5.01
C ALA A 38 7.00 -12.02 5.41
N LEU A 39 6.81 -10.79 5.92
CA LEU A 39 5.48 -10.30 6.28
C LEU A 39 4.54 -10.25 5.09
N LEU A 40 4.97 -9.66 3.98
CA LEU A 40 4.16 -9.58 2.75
C LEU A 40 3.91 -10.96 2.14
N SER A 41 4.92 -11.84 2.10
CA SER A 41 4.77 -13.20 1.52
C SER A 41 3.76 -14.08 2.28
N HIS A 42 3.50 -13.79 3.56
CA HIS A 42 2.61 -14.59 4.41
C HIS A 42 1.34 -13.83 4.82
N ALA A 43 1.17 -12.61 4.35
CA ALA A 43 -0.02 -11.83 4.65
C ALA A 43 -1.25 -12.41 3.94
N ARG A 44 -2.39 -12.35 4.60
CA ARG A 44 -3.68 -12.69 4.01
C ARG A 44 -4.19 -11.60 3.08
N CYS A 45 -4.01 -10.36 3.48
CA CYS A 45 -4.31 -9.17 2.70
C CYS A 45 -3.45 -8.01 3.18
N PHE A 46 -3.37 -6.97 2.36
CA PHE A 46 -2.73 -5.70 2.68
C PHE A 46 -3.79 -4.63 2.82
N VAL A 47 -3.64 -3.75 3.82
CA VAL A 47 -4.59 -2.66 4.10
C VAL A 47 -3.87 -1.33 4.09
N LEU A 48 -4.35 -0.37 3.30
CA LEU A 48 -3.84 1.00 3.25
C LEU A 48 -4.98 2.00 3.50
N PRO A 49 -5.24 2.39 4.76
CA PRO A 49 -6.32 3.30 5.13
C PRO A 49 -5.89 4.76 5.10
N SER A 50 -4.91 5.13 4.29
CA SER A 50 -4.33 6.47 4.25
C SER A 50 -5.35 7.54 3.87
N SER A 51 -5.25 8.71 4.50
CA SER A 51 -6.00 9.91 4.12
C SER A 51 -5.24 10.77 3.10
N HIS A 52 -3.95 10.54 2.95
CA HIS A 52 -3.10 11.26 2.01
C HIS A 52 -1.94 10.38 1.57
N GLU A 53 -1.67 10.38 0.27
CA GLU A 53 -0.52 9.72 -0.36
C GLU A 53 -0.04 10.58 -1.55
N GLY A 54 1.24 10.46 -1.87
CA GLY A 54 1.75 10.86 -3.17
C GLY A 54 1.61 9.70 -4.16
N LEU A 55 2.65 8.87 -4.28
CA LEU A 55 2.56 7.55 -4.90
C LEU A 55 2.53 6.49 -3.78
N PRO A 56 1.48 5.65 -3.69
CA PRO A 56 1.34 4.67 -2.62
C PRO A 56 2.29 3.47 -2.83
N ILE A 57 3.60 3.67 -2.61
CA ILE A 57 4.63 2.64 -2.87
C ILE A 57 4.36 1.35 -2.11
N ALA A 58 3.90 1.43 -0.86
CA ALA A 58 3.56 0.26 -0.06
C ALA A 58 2.42 -0.57 -0.68
N LEU A 59 1.46 0.09 -1.33
CA LEU A 59 0.40 -0.58 -2.09
C LEU A 59 0.98 -1.30 -3.31
N LEU A 60 1.84 -0.63 -4.09
CA LEU A 60 2.48 -1.23 -5.26
C LEU A 60 3.36 -2.43 -4.86
N GLU A 61 4.04 -2.33 -3.73
CA GLU A 61 4.83 -3.43 -3.17
C GLU A 61 3.92 -4.61 -2.81
N ALA A 62 2.81 -4.39 -2.11
CA ALA A 62 1.84 -5.45 -1.79
C ALA A 62 1.24 -6.10 -3.05
N MET A 63 0.95 -5.31 -4.08
CA MET A 63 0.48 -5.80 -5.38
C MET A 63 1.51 -6.68 -6.07
N SER A 64 2.81 -6.37 -5.97
CA SER A 64 3.88 -7.21 -6.52
C SER A 64 3.97 -8.58 -5.86
N TYR A 65 3.50 -8.71 -4.61
CA TYR A 65 3.33 -9.98 -3.91
C TYR A 65 1.97 -10.65 -4.20
N ARG A 66 1.17 -10.09 -5.10
CA ARG A 66 -0.16 -10.60 -5.47
C ARG A 66 -1.14 -10.71 -4.30
N LEU A 67 -0.94 -9.87 -3.29
CA LEU A 67 -1.83 -9.84 -2.13
C LEU A 67 -3.19 -9.24 -2.49
N PRO A 68 -4.30 -9.76 -1.96
CA PRO A 68 -5.52 -9.00 -1.90
C PRO A 68 -5.28 -7.69 -1.16
N VAL A 69 -5.73 -6.57 -1.72
CA VAL A 69 -5.54 -5.24 -1.12
C VAL A 69 -6.88 -4.63 -0.73
N ILE A 70 -6.90 -3.83 0.33
CA ILE A 70 -8.05 -3.06 0.79
C ILE A 70 -7.56 -1.64 1.05
N VAL A 71 -7.99 -0.67 0.25
CA VAL A 71 -7.43 0.67 0.25
C VAL A 71 -8.51 1.74 0.34
N SER A 72 -8.19 2.88 0.95
CA SER A 72 -9.09 4.04 0.95
C SER A 72 -9.24 4.64 -0.44
N ASP A 73 -10.38 5.24 -0.75
CA ASP A 73 -10.75 5.81 -2.05
C ASP A 73 -10.20 7.22 -2.27
N ILE A 74 -9.00 7.50 -1.77
CA ILE A 74 -8.31 8.78 -2.03
C ILE A 74 -7.77 8.86 -3.46
N PRO A 75 -7.60 10.06 -4.04
CA PRO A 75 -7.15 10.24 -5.43
C PRO A 75 -5.92 9.42 -5.79
N ALA A 76 -4.86 9.46 -4.97
CA ALA A 76 -3.63 8.73 -5.24
C ALA A 76 -3.82 7.20 -5.31
N ASN A 77 -4.70 6.63 -4.48
CA ASN A 77 -5.02 5.20 -4.55
C ASN A 77 -5.89 4.89 -5.76
N LEU A 78 -6.83 5.77 -6.12
CA LEU A 78 -7.68 5.61 -7.31
C LEU A 78 -6.87 5.65 -8.61
N GLU A 79 -5.80 6.46 -8.68
CA GLU A 79 -4.88 6.52 -9.83
C GLU A 79 -4.14 5.19 -10.09
N VAL A 80 -4.06 4.31 -9.09
CA VAL A 80 -3.52 2.95 -9.28
C VAL A 80 -4.39 2.15 -10.25
N GLY A 81 -5.71 2.40 -10.26
CA GLY A 81 -6.64 1.81 -11.23
C GLY A 81 -7.07 0.40 -10.86
N LEU A 82 -7.26 0.13 -9.57
CA LEU A 82 -7.79 -1.14 -9.07
C LEU A 82 -9.30 -1.27 -9.36
N GLY A 83 -9.83 -2.48 -9.28
CA GLY A 83 -11.28 -2.71 -9.28
C GLY A 83 -11.97 -2.06 -8.06
N GLN A 84 -13.25 -1.71 -8.20
CA GLN A 84 -14.02 -1.04 -7.14
C GLN A 84 -14.14 -1.89 -5.86
N GLU A 85 -14.03 -3.19 -5.99
CA GLU A 85 -14.05 -4.13 -4.87
C GLU A 85 -12.88 -3.95 -3.88
N PHE A 86 -11.79 -3.32 -4.30
CA PHE A 86 -10.62 -3.09 -3.45
C PHE A 86 -10.71 -1.80 -2.63
N TYR A 87 -11.64 -0.90 -2.96
CA TYR A 87 -11.75 0.39 -2.30
C TYR A 87 -12.79 0.39 -1.19
N PHE A 88 -12.54 1.21 -0.17
CA PHE A 88 -13.54 1.59 0.81
C PHE A 88 -13.53 3.12 1.02
N PRO A 89 -14.67 3.75 1.37
CA PRO A 89 -14.74 5.19 1.58
C PRO A 89 -13.83 5.63 2.73
N LEU A 90 -13.01 6.65 2.50
CA LEU A 90 -12.12 7.20 3.52
C LEU A 90 -12.91 7.55 4.80
N GLY A 91 -12.41 7.06 5.94
CA GLY A 91 -13.04 7.29 7.26
C GLY A 91 -14.19 6.35 7.59
N ASP A 92 -14.72 5.58 6.63
CA ASP A 92 -15.77 4.58 6.90
C ASP A 92 -15.18 3.30 7.51
N ARG A 93 -15.05 3.31 8.84
CA ARG A 93 -14.55 2.14 9.61
C ARG A 93 -15.44 0.91 9.45
N ARG A 94 -16.76 1.09 9.23
CA ARG A 94 -17.68 -0.03 9.04
C ARG A 94 -17.48 -0.69 7.66
N ALA A 95 -17.27 0.11 6.61
CA ALA A 95 -16.94 -0.41 5.29
C ALA A 95 -15.61 -1.17 5.30
N LEU A 96 -14.58 -0.62 5.96
CA LEU A 96 -13.30 -1.32 6.13
C LEU A 96 -13.47 -2.63 6.87
N ALA A 97 -14.21 -2.65 7.99
CA ALA A 97 -14.44 -3.87 8.76
C ALA A 97 -15.16 -4.94 7.94
N ARG A 98 -16.19 -4.56 7.15
CA ARG A 98 -16.87 -5.51 6.24
C ARG A 98 -15.91 -6.11 5.22
N LYS A 99 -15.09 -5.28 4.54
CA LYS A 99 -14.11 -5.77 3.55
C LYS A 99 -13.07 -6.69 4.16
N LEU A 100 -12.62 -6.39 5.37
CA LEU A 100 -11.73 -7.29 6.12
C LEU A 100 -12.41 -8.62 6.41
N GLN A 101 -13.66 -8.62 6.89
CA GLN A 101 -14.40 -9.82 7.17
C GLN A 101 -14.64 -10.66 5.89
N GLU A 102 -15.09 -10.03 4.82
CA GLU A 102 -15.28 -10.67 3.50
C GLU A 102 -13.99 -11.34 3.01
N ASN A 103 -12.84 -10.66 3.18
CA ASN A 103 -11.54 -11.22 2.80
C ASN A 103 -11.14 -12.39 3.70
N MET A 104 -11.46 -12.33 4.99
CA MET A 104 -11.15 -13.42 5.94
C MET A 104 -12.01 -14.66 5.70
N ASP A 105 -13.27 -14.48 5.33
CA ASP A 105 -14.23 -15.58 5.09
C ASP A 105 -14.05 -16.22 3.70
N ALA A 106 -13.59 -15.48 2.72
CA ALA A 106 -13.32 -15.99 1.37
C ALA A 106 -12.12 -16.96 1.35
N PRO A 107 -12.05 -17.93 0.43
CA PRO A 107 -10.84 -18.69 0.19
C PRO A 107 -9.67 -17.76 -0.17
N TYR A 108 -8.48 -18.04 0.37
CA TYR A 108 -7.30 -17.28 -0.01
C TYR A 108 -7.01 -17.42 -1.51
N ARG A 109 -6.78 -16.30 -2.17
CA ARG A 109 -6.38 -16.26 -3.58
C ARG A 109 -5.32 -15.17 -3.78
N GLN A 110 -4.40 -15.43 -4.66
CA GLN A 110 -3.51 -14.40 -5.19
C GLN A 110 -4.23 -13.58 -6.26
N ILE A 111 -3.91 -12.30 -6.34
CA ILE A 111 -4.49 -11.36 -7.31
C ILE A 111 -3.43 -10.96 -8.32
N GLU A 112 -3.74 -11.10 -9.61
CA GLU A 112 -2.90 -10.57 -10.67
C GLU A 112 -3.23 -9.08 -10.88
N TYR A 113 -2.20 -8.25 -10.84
CA TYR A 113 -2.32 -6.81 -11.05
C TYR A 113 -1.54 -6.38 -12.29
N PRO A 114 -2.03 -5.42 -13.09
CA PRO A 114 -1.29 -4.87 -14.22
C PRO A 114 -0.16 -3.95 -13.73
N MET A 115 1.04 -4.53 -13.56
CA MET A 115 2.20 -3.84 -13.01
C MET A 115 3.09 -3.17 -14.06
N GLU A 116 2.79 -3.31 -15.36
CA GLU A 116 3.63 -2.87 -16.48
C GLU A 116 3.89 -1.35 -16.47
N LYS A 117 2.90 -0.56 -16.03
CA LYS A 117 3.07 0.90 -15.91
C LYS A 117 4.07 1.33 -14.84
N TYR A 118 4.42 0.43 -13.94
CA TYR A 118 5.39 0.65 -12.86
C TYR A 118 6.74 -0.02 -13.13
N ASP A 119 6.94 -0.58 -14.34
CA ASP A 119 8.23 -1.13 -14.74
C ASP A 119 9.27 -0.02 -14.89
N TRP A 120 10.35 -0.11 -14.12
CA TRP A 120 11.38 0.90 -14.06
C TRP A 120 12.15 1.05 -15.38
N ASN A 121 12.32 -0.01 -16.16
CA ASN A 121 13.01 0.06 -17.46
C ASN A 121 12.14 0.86 -18.44
N ALA A 122 10.85 0.55 -18.51
CA ALA A 122 9.91 1.29 -19.35
C ALA A 122 9.77 2.76 -18.93
N ILE A 123 9.83 3.06 -17.64
CA ILE A 123 9.84 4.44 -17.12
C ILE A 123 11.12 5.14 -17.53
N ALA A 124 12.28 4.50 -17.36
CA ALA A 124 13.57 5.07 -17.70
C ALA A 124 13.69 5.36 -19.21
N GLU A 125 13.24 4.44 -20.07
CA GLU A 125 13.20 4.65 -21.52
C GLU A 125 12.34 5.84 -21.93
N ARG A 126 11.13 5.94 -21.37
CA ARG A 126 10.24 7.10 -21.61
C ARG A 126 10.87 8.40 -21.13
N THR A 127 11.51 8.39 -19.98
CA THR A 127 12.21 9.56 -19.43
C THR A 127 13.38 9.97 -20.32
N ALA A 128 14.22 9.01 -20.75
CA ALA A 128 15.34 9.26 -21.65
C ALA A 128 14.86 9.82 -23.00
N SER A 129 13.74 9.35 -23.53
CA SER A 129 13.17 9.86 -24.79
C SER A 129 12.78 11.33 -24.69
N VAL A 130 12.28 11.77 -23.53
CA VAL A 130 11.96 13.18 -23.30
C VAL A 130 13.25 14.02 -23.28
N TYR A 131 14.30 13.58 -22.58
CA TYR A 131 15.58 14.28 -22.60
C TYR A 131 16.16 14.38 -24.00
N THR A 132 16.15 13.30 -24.76
CA THR A 132 16.66 13.27 -26.14
C THR A 132 15.90 14.25 -27.05
N LYS A 133 14.58 14.34 -26.89
CA LYS A 133 13.72 15.23 -27.67
C LYS A 133 14.00 16.70 -27.41
N TYR A 134 14.32 17.06 -26.18
CA TYR A 134 14.51 18.46 -25.74
C TYR A 134 15.97 18.86 -25.48
N ALA A 135 16.91 17.92 -25.52
CA ALA A 135 18.31 18.23 -25.48
C ALA A 135 18.71 19.03 -26.74
N LYS A 136 19.14 20.26 -26.58
CA LYS A 136 19.72 21.01 -27.69
C LYS A 136 21.03 20.30 -28.07
N PRO A 137 21.28 20.08 -29.39
CA PRO A 137 22.61 19.63 -29.81
C PRO A 137 23.63 20.64 -29.27
N GLY A 138 24.62 20.15 -28.53
CA GLY A 138 25.67 20.99 -28.00
C GLY A 138 26.33 21.77 -29.13
N LYS A 139 26.56 23.10 -28.90
CA LYS A 139 27.37 23.92 -29.78
C LYS A 139 28.83 23.50 -29.63
#